data_26a8ab1c9b62e79db47161f8f2defb76
#
_entry.id   26a8ab1c9b62e79db47161f8f2defb76
#
_cell.length_a   1.000
_cell.length_b   1.000
_cell.length_c   1.000
_cell.angle_alpha   90.00
_cell.angle_beta   90.00
_cell.angle_gamma   90.00
#
_symmetry.space_group_name_H-M   'P 1'
#
loop_
_entity.id
_entity.type
_entity.pdbx_description
1 polymer ?
#
loop_
_entity_poly.entity_id
_entity_poly.type
_entity_poly.pdbx_seq_one_letter_code
_entity_poly.pdbx_strand_id
1 'polypeptide(L)'
;MGSLRTDVEDVLNKIAADFGGGCGLSKASLMAYLIKRYKLKITVDIGVYRGRSLFPQALAHSRFSGGIVYGVDPWDKSEAMEYDNKKLKAEIENFVTTTDFQKVYEEVESFRRTYHFEHYCRLLREPSQDAINYFLENDVYFDLIHIDGNHDTQRVMDDVRLYLPRLNNNGFVIIDDISWDSVKPAYAALHSTMSLIFERPGQDYAVFWKNSSRFENIVLKFILKFVGRE
;
A
#
# COMPACT_ATOMS: atom_id res chain seq x y z
N MET A 1 -19.49 13.71 -13.92
CA MET A 1 -18.59 13.16 -12.88
C MET A 1 -17.78 12.04 -13.52
N GLY A 2 -16.46 12.16 -13.58
CA GLY A 2 -15.57 11.13 -14.09
C GLY A 2 -15.75 9.79 -13.35
N SER A 3 -15.35 8.69 -13.97
CA SER A 3 -15.32 7.42 -13.27
C SER A 3 -14.24 7.46 -12.17
N LEU A 4 -14.39 6.70 -11.09
CA LEU A 4 -13.34 6.62 -10.05
C LEU A 4 -11.97 6.30 -10.65
N ARG A 5 -11.92 5.45 -11.67
CA ARG A 5 -10.69 5.10 -12.39
C ARG A 5 -10.05 6.32 -13.06
N THR A 6 -10.83 7.15 -13.76
CA THR A 6 -10.34 8.40 -14.38
C THR A 6 -9.78 9.36 -13.33
N ASP A 7 -10.47 9.49 -12.19
CA ASP A 7 -9.99 10.34 -11.10
C ASP A 7 -8.67 9.84 -10.49
N VAL A 8 -8.50 8.51 -10.37
CA VAL A 8 -7.25 7.88 -9.92
C VAL A 8 -6.15 8.09 -10.95
N GLU A 9 -6.44 7.94 -12.24
CA GLU A 9 -5.50 8.19 -13.34
C GLU A 9 -5.02 9.64 -13.33
N ASP A 10 -5.92 10.60 -13.13
CA ASP A 10 -5.58 12.03 -13.02
C ASP A 10 -4.63 12.31 -11.84
N VAL A 11 -4.77 11.59 -10.73
CA VAL A 11 -3.84 11.66 -9.59
C VAL A 11 -2.49 11.08 -9.98
N LEU A 12 -2.46 9.87 -10.54
CA LEU A 12 -1.23 9.18 -10.90
C LEU A 12 -0.40 9.92 -11.95
N ASN A 13 -1.06 10.58 -12.91
CA ASN A 13 -0.39 11.36 -13.96
C ASN A 13 0.38 12.59 -13.43
N LYS A 14 0.14 12.97 -12.18
CA LYS A 14 0.81 14.10 -11.51
C LYS A 14 1.96 13.64 -10.60
N ILE A 15 2.15 12.34 -10.45
CA ILE A 15 3.16 11.75 -9.57
C ILE A 15 4.16 10.99 -10.43
N ALA A 16 5.44 11.29 -10.26
CA ALA A 16 6.50 10.61 -11.00
C ALA A 16 6.45 9.08 -10.80
N ALA A 17 6.70 8.35 -11.88
CA ALA A 17 6.84 6.90 -11.86
C ALA A 17 8.29 6.58 -12.22
N ASP A 18 9.06 6.19 -11.22
CA ASP A 18 10.45 5.79 -11.33
C ASP A 18 10.70 4.49 -10.56
N PHE A 19 11.94 4.03 -10.50
CA PHE A 19 12.30 2.84 -9.72
C PHE A 19 11.90 3.04 -8.26
N GLY A 20 11.27 2.05 -7.65
CA GLY A 20 10.70 2.12 -6.29
C GLY A 20 9.28 2.71 -6.21
N GLY A 21 8.73 3.26 -7.31
CA GLY A 21 7.39 3.85 -7.36
C GLY A 21 6.39 3.07 -8.23
N GLY A 22 6.33 1.74 -8.07
CA GLY A 22 5.66 0.82 -8.99
C GLY A 22 4.12 0.76 -8.95
N CYS A 23 3.42 1.58 -8.17
CA CYS A 23 1.95 1.51 -8.13
C CYS A 23 1.32 2.02 -9.42
N GLY A 24 0.93 1.09 -10.29
CA GLY A 24 0.22 1.37 -11.54
C GLY A 24 -1.29 1.63 -11.34
N LEU A 25 -1.95 2.12 -12.41
CA LEU A 25 -3.37 2.47 -12.41
C LEU A 25 -4.28 1.34 -11.92
N SER A 26 -3.95 0.09 -12.25
CA SER A 26 -4.74 -1.07 -11.86
C SER A 26 -4.76 -1.29 -10.34
N LYS A 27 -3.60 -1.30 -9.69
CA LYS A 27 -3.46 -1.46 -8.23
C LYS A 27 -4.07 -0.27 -7.50
N ALA A 28 -3.76 0.95 -7.91
CA ALA A 28 -4.31 2.18 -7.35
C ALA A 28 -5.85 2.22 -7.44
N SER A 29 -6.41 1.87 -8.60
CA SER A 29 -7.87 1.80 -8.80
C SER A 29 -8.52 0.70 -7.96
N LEU A 30 -7.83 -0.42 -7.75
CA LEU A 30 -8.32 -1.51 -6.90
C LEU A 30 -8.42 -1.05 -5.43
N MET A 31 -7.40 -0.40 -4.87
CA MET A 31 -7.44 0.15 -3.52
C MET A 31 -8.57 1.16 -3.36
N ALA A 32 -8.68 2.12 -4.27
CA ALA A 32 -9.75 3.11 -4.27
C ALA A 32 -11.15 2.46 -4.39
N TYR A 33 -11.27 1.39 -5.19
CA TYR A 33 -12.52 0.62 -5.32
C TYR A 33 -12.88 -0.09 -4.01
N LEU A 34 -11.94 -0.74 -3.32
CA LEU A 34 -12.18 -1.39 -2.03
C LEU A 34 -12.67 -0.38 -0.99
N ILE A 35 -12.01 0.77 -0.87
CA ILE A 35 -12.41 1.87 0.03
C ILE A 35 -13.85 2.33 -0.27
N LYS A 36 -14.16 2.58 -1.53
CA LYS A 36 -15.50 2.99 -1.97
C LYS A 36 -16.55 1.92 -1.68
N ARG A 37 -16.28 0.66 -2.07
CA ARG A 37 -17.24 -0.45 -2.05
C ARG A 37 -17.60 -0.88 -0.63
N TYR A 38 -16.59 -0.96 0.24
CA TYR A 38 -16.74 -1.43 1.62
C TYR A 38 -16.79 -0.31 2.66
N LYS A 39 -16.71 0.96 2.20
CA LYS A 39 -16.73 2.14 3.08
C LYS A 39 -15.63 2.11 4.14
N LEU A 40 -14.45 1.60 3.75
CA LEU A 40 -13.30 1.51 4.63
C LEU A 40 -12.98 2.87 5.23
N LYS A 41 -12.65 2.93 6.52
CA LYS A 41 -12.45 4.17 7.26
C LYS A 41 -10.99 4.46 7.54
N ILE A 42 -10.22 3.44 7.87
CA ILE A 42 -8.82 3.58 8.27
C ILE A 42 -7.99 2.63 7.43
N THR A 43 -7.11 3.21 6.62
CA THR A 43 -6.17 2.43 5.83
C THR A 43 -4.73 2.83 6.14
N VAL A 44 -3.78 1.93 5.95
CA VAL A 44 -2.35 2.20 6.10
C VAL A 44 -1.59 1.78 4.85
N ASP A 45 -0.66 2.61 4.43
CA ASP A 45 0.22 2.44 3.28
C ASP A 45 1.67 2.41 3.80
N ILE A 46 2.28 1.23 3.83
CA ILE A 46 3.65 1.01 4.28
C ILE A 46 4.54 1.00 3.05
N GLY A 47 5.51 1.95 2.97
CA GLY A 47 6.28 2.20 1.78
C GLY A 47 5.57 3.18 0.83
N VAL A 48 5.56 4.44 1.21
CA VAL A 48 4.86 5.51 0.47
C VAL A 48 5.66 5.99 -0.75
N TYR A 49 6.97 6.15 -0.59
CA TYR A 49 7.88 6.76 -1.54
C TYR A 49 7.32 8.08 -2.11
N ARG A 50 6.84 8.10 -3.38
CA ARG A 50 6.24 9.27 -4.03
C ARG A 50 4.72 9.39 -3.86
N GLY A 51 4.07 8.43 -3.18
CA GLY A 51 2.63 8.47 -2.86
C GLY A 51 1.70 7.95 -3.96
N ARG A 52 2.20 7.14 -4.91
CA ARG A 52 1.39 6.57 -5.98
C ARG A 52 0.36 5.55 -5.48
N SER A 53 0.59 4.90 -4.36
CA SER A 53 -0.36 4.05 -3.62
C SER A 53 -1.21 4.87 -2.64
N LEU A 54 -0.60 5.85 -1.98
CA LEU A 54 -1.18 6.65 -0.91
C LEU A 54 -2.30 7.59 -1.39
N PHE A 55 -2.03 8.41 -2.42
CA PHE A 55 -2.97 9.46 -2.83
C PHE A 55 -4.24 8.95 -3.51
N PRO A 56 -4.27 7.83 -4.26
CA PRO A 56 -5.51 7.18 -4.66
C PRO A 56 -6.38 6.74 -3.48
N GLN A 57 -5.79 6.30 -2.37
CA GLN A 57 -6.53 5.99 -1.14
C GLN A 57 -7.09 7.27 -0.50
N ALA A 58 -6.27 8.33 -0.36
CA ALA A 58 -6.71 9.62 0.16
C ALA A 58 -7.87 10.21 -0.68
N LEU A 59 -7.77 10.14 -2.02
CA LEU A 59 -8.86 10.52 -2.93
C LEU A 59 -10.13 9.72 -2.67
N ALA A 60 -10.03 8.39 -2.51
CA ALA A 60 -11.20 7.56 -2.23
C ALA A 60 -11.82 7.88 -0.86
N HIS A 61 -11.02 8.15 0.15
CA HIS A 61 -11.50 8.59 1.46
C HIS A 61 -12.22 9.93 1.38
N SER A 62 -11.65 10.91 0.67
CA SER A 62 -12.26 12.25 0.53
C SER A 62 -13.62 12.20 -0.18
N ARG A 63 -13.80 11.28 -1.13
CA ARG A 63 -15.01 11.24 -1.96
C ARG A 63 -16.09 10.30 -1.44
N PHE A 64 -15.72 9.21 -0.76
CA PHE A 64 -16.66 8.10 -0.56
C PHE A 64 -16.82 7.63 0.87
N SER A 65 -15.77 7.66 1.68
CA SER A 65 -15.82 7.06 3.02
C SER A 65 -15.74 8.08 4.15
N GLY A 66 -15.13 9.25 3.93
CA GLY A 66 -14.80 10.20 5.00
C GLY A 66 -13.83 9.60 6.02
N GLY A 67 -12.97 8.68 5.57
CA GLY A 67 -11.94 8.03 6.36
C GLY A 67 -10.57 8.69 6.18
N ILE A 68 -9.52 7.97 6.55
CA ILE A 68 -8.14 8.45 6.49
C ILE A 68 -7.19 7.32 6.07
N VAL A 69 -6.17 7.64 5.28
CA VAL A 69 -5.01 6.79 5.04
C VAL A 69 -3.81 7.31 5.84
N TYR A 70 -3.12 6.41 6.52
CA TYR A 70 -1.83 6.67 7.13
C TYR A 70 -0.74 6.21 6.18
N GLY A 71 0.13 7.12 5.75
CA GLY A 71 1.32 6.79 4.99
C GLY A 71 2.51 6.65 5.93
N VAL A 72 3.15 5.50 5.92
CA VAL A 72 4.31 5.17 6.75
C VAL A 72 5.52 4.98 5.86
N ASP A 73 6.50 5.86 6.00
CA ASP A 73 7.77 5.80 5.26
C ASP A 73 8.81 6.63 5.99
N PRO A 74 10.03 6.15 6.19
CA PRO A 74 11.11 6.94 6.80
C PRO A 74 11.67 8.02 5.87
N TRP A 75 11.53 7.85 4.54
CA TRP A 75 12.24 8.65 3.53
C TRP A 75 13.71 8.80 3.86
N ASP A 76 14.36 7.66 4.10
CA ASP A 76 15.75 7.57 4.52
C ASP A 76 16.53 6.54 3.70
N LYS A 77 17.78 6.87 3.35
CA LYS A 77 18.65 6.02 2.53
C LYS A 77 18.99 4.69 3.20
N SER A 78 19.21 4.70 4.50
CA SER A 78 19.60 3.48 5.23
C SER A 78 18.45 2.50 5.33
N GLU A 79 17.21 3.00 5.46
CA GLU A 79 16.00 2.18 5.52
C GLU A 79 15.56 1.69 4.14
N ALA A 80 15.86 2.43 3.08
CA ALA A 80 15.55 2.04 1.69
C ALA A 80 16.54 1.01 1.10
N MET A 81 17.68 0.74 1.76
CA MET A 81 18.65 -0.24 1.29
C MET A 81 18.15 -1.66 1.56
N GLU A 82 18.20 -2.50 0.52
CA GLU A 82 17.80 -3.91 0.57
C GLU A 82 18.97 -4.83 0.24
N TYR A 83 19.05 -5.96 0.93
CA TYR A 83 20.20 -6.87 0.86
C TYR A 83 19.84 -8.27 0.36
N ASP A 84 18.59 -8.68 0.47
CA ASP A 84 18.15 -10.05 0.14
C ASP A 84 17.93 -10.24 -1.37
N ASN A 85 17.60 -9.19 -2.11
CA ASN A 85 17.40 -9.27 -3.55
C ASN A 85 18.71 -9.10 -4.33
N LYS A 86 19.45 -10.20 -4.46
CA LYS A 86 20.76 -10.20 -5.18
C LYS A 86 20.64 -9.91 -6.67
N LYS A 87 19.46 -10.12 -7.28
CA LYS A 87 19.24 -9.91 -8.73
C LYS A 87 19.14 -8.43 -9.08
N LEU A 88 18.53 -7.63 -8.18
CA LEU A 88 18.35 -6.19 -8.36
C LEU A 88 19.30 -5.34 -7.51
N LYS A 89 20.36 -5.95 -6.99
CA LYS A 89 21.30 -5.25 -6.11
C LYS A 89 21.84 -3.94 -6.70
N ALA A 90 22.26 -3.97 -7.96
CA ALA A 90 22.83 -2.78 -8.61
C ALA A 90 21.78 -1.68 -8.83
N GLU A 91 20.56 -2.06 -9.16
CA GLU A 91 19.44 -1.14 -9.33
C GLU A 91 19.03 -0.52 -8.00
N ILE A 92 18.97 -1.32 -6.92
CA ILE A 92 18.68 -0.86 -5.56
C ILE A 92 19.78 0.10 -5.07
N GLU A 93 21.06 -0.27 -5.21
CA GLU A 93 22.19 0.60 -4.85
C GLU A 93 22.16 1.93 -5.63
N ASN A 94 21.89 1.87 -6.93
CA ASN A 94 21.75 3.09 -7.74
C ASN A 94 20.56 3.93 -7.27
N PHE A 95 19.40 3.33 -7.05
CA PHE A 95 18.21 4.01 -6.54
C PHE A 95 18.49 4.74 -5.22
N VAL A 96 19.05 4.03 -4.23
CA VAL A 96 19.34 4.58 -2.91
C VAL A 96 20.40 5.69 -2.96
N THR A 97 21.43 5.54 -3.81
CA THR A 97 22.50 6.54 -3.90
C THR A 97 22.11 7.79 -4.67
N THR A 98 21.24 7.68 -5.67
CA THR A 98 20.85 8.80 -6.53
C THR A 98 19.59 9.52 -6.08
N THR A 99 18.75 8.89 -5.24
CA THR A 99 17.51 9.49 -4.75
C THR A 99 17.78 10.46 -3.60
N ASP A 100 17.22 11.67 -3.73
CA ASP A 100 17.11 12.63 -2.63
C ASP A 100 15.81 12.38 -1.87
N PHE A 101 15.85 11.52 -0.86
CA PHE A 101 14.69 11.13 -0.06
C PHE A 101 14.05 12.31 0.68
N GLN A 102 14.84 13.31 1.09
CA GLN A 102 14.29 14.52 1.70
C GLN A 102 13.43 15.30 0.71
N LYS A 103 13.90 15.45 -0.51
CA LYS A 103 13.13 16.11 -1.58
C LYS A 103 11.88 15.31 -1.93
N VAL A 104 11.95 13.98 -1.98
CA VAL A 104 10.78 13.12 -2.21
C VAL A 104 9.73 13.33 -1.12
N TYR A 105 10.11 13.34 0.15
CA TYR A 105 9.21 13.66 1.26
C TYR A 105 8.54 15.03 1.11
N GLU A 106 9.31 16.05 0.75
CA GLU A 106 8.80 17.41 0.54
C GLU A 106 7.80 17.48 -0.63
N GLU A 107 8.04 16.73 -1.71
CA GLU A 107 7.11 16.58 -2.84
C GLU A 107 5.81 15.93 -2.41
N VAL A 108 5.85 14.85 -1.59
CA VAL A 108 4.68 14.17 -1.04
C VAL A 108 3.87 15.10 -0.13
N GLU A 109 4.53 15.80 0.78
CA GLU A 109 3.87 16.80 1.65
C GLU A 109 3.26 17.96 0.84
N SER A 110 3.96 18.44 -0.17
CA SER A 110 3.46 19.48 -1.07
C SER A 110 2.22 19.00 -1.83
N PHE A 111 2.24 17.78 -2.36
CA PHE A 111 1.10 17.18 -3.04
C PHE A 111 -0.11 17.05 -2.11
N ARG A 112 0.09 16.53 -0.90
CA ARG A 112 -0.95 16.39 0.12
C ARG A 112 -1.67 17.71 0.39
N ARG A 113 -0.92 18.81 0.53
CA ARG A 113 -1.46 20.16 0.77
C ARG A 113 -2.13 20.74 -0.48
N THR A 114 -1.49 20.64 -1.64
CA THR A 114 -2.00 21.19 -2.90
C THR A 114 -3.35 20.60 -3.29
N TYR A 115 -3.56 19.31 -3.00
CA TYR A 115 -4.81 18.62 -3.31
C TYR A 115 -5.77 18.49 -2.11
N HIS A 116 -5.51 19.22 -1.03
CA HIS A 116 -6.36 19.30 0.16
C HIS A 116 -6.65 17.93 0.78
N PHE A 117 -5.62 17.05 0.86
CA PHE A 117 -5.73 15.73 1.46
C PHE A 117 -5.38 15.70 2.94
N GLU A 118 -5.12 16.84 3.61
CA GLU A 118 -4.67 16.91 5.02
C GLU A 118 -5.62 16.21 5.99
N HIS A 119 -6.93 16.24 5.71
CA HIS A 119 -7.95 15.57 6.51
C HIS A 119 -8.12 14.09 6.18
N TYR A 120 -7.58 13.62 5.05
CA TYR A 120 -7.75 12.27 4.52
C TYR A 120 -6.45 11.48 4.42
N CYS A 121 -5.33 12.11 4.73
CA CYS A 121 -3.99 11.53 4.64
C CYS A 121 -3.10 12.07 5.75
N ARG A 122 -2.53 11.19 6.56
CA ARG A 122 -1.52 11.51 7.57
C ARG A 122 -0.22 10.78 7.26
N LEU A 123 0.90 11.49 7.32
CA LEU A 123 2.22 10.92 7.12
C LEU A 123 2.87 10.66 8.48
N LEU A 124 3.46 9.48 8.64
CA LEU A 124 4.34 9.09 9.72
C LEU A 124 5.73 8.87 9.11
N ARG A 125 6.66 9.80 9.39
CA ARG A 125 8.01 9.77 8.85
C ARG A 125 8.92 8.94 9.73
N GLU A 126 8.66 7.65 9.75
CA GLU A 126 9.33 6.68 10.62
C GLU A 126 9.39 5.32 9.92
N PRO A 127 10.37 4.45 10.24
CA PRO A 127 10.31 3.03 9.87
C PRO A 127 9.02 2.39 10.38
N SER A 128 8.48 1.43 9.64
CA SER A 128 7.21 0.76 9.98
C SER A 128 7.24 0.12 11.37
N GLN A 129 8.40 -0.41 11.78
CA GLN A 129 8.61 -1.02 13.10
C GLN A 129 8.51 -0.03 14.27
N ASP A 130 8.74 1.25 14.02
CA ASP A 130 8.61 2.32 15.01
C ASP A 130 7.24 2.97 14.92
N ALA A 131 6.73 3.21 13.71
CA ALA A 131 5.42 3.81 13.46
C ALA A 131 4.27 3.01 14.04
N ILE A 132 4.41 1.69 14.24
CA ILE A 132 3.40 0.85 14.89
C ILE A 132 3.06 1.35 16.30
N ASN A 133 4.00 1.96 17.02
CA ASN A 133 3.78 2.48 18.39
C ASN A 133 2.71 3.58 18.38
N TYR A 134 2.70 4.46 17.37
CA TYR A 134 1.64 5.44 17.21
C TYR A 134 0.25 4.79 17.17
N PHE A 135 0.10 3.70 16.43
CA PHE A 135 -1.19 3.01 16.28
C PHE A 135 -1.58 2.23 17.55
N LEU A 136 -0.60 1.71 18.29
CA LEU A 136 -0.82 1.04 19.58
C LEU A 136 -1.29 2.05 20.63
N GLU A 137 -0.62 3.19 20.76
CA GLU A 137 -0.93 4.24 21.74
C GLU A 137 -2.29 4.90 21.49
N ASN A 138 -2.71 5.01 20.22
CA ASN A 138 -3.98 5.63 19.84
C ASN A 138 -5.11 4.62 19.59
N ASP A 139 -4.91 3.34 19.89
CA ASP A 139 -5.86 2.23 19.69
C ASP A 139 -6.45 2.18 18.26
N VAL A 140 -5.60 2.41 17.25
CA VAL A 140 -6.00 2.43 15.83
C VAL A 140 -6.02 1.01 15.26
N TYR A 141 -7.10 0.66 14.58
CA TYR A 141 -7.25 -0.59 13.80
C TYR A 141 -7.53 -0.25 12.34
N PHE A 142 -7.02 -1.09 11.44
CA PHE A 142 -7.07 -0.87 10.00
C PHE A 142 -8.17 -1.68 9.31
N ASP A 143 -8.78 -1.10 8.29
CA ASP A 143 -9.68 -1.79 7.36
C ASP A 143 -8.91 -2.28 6.10
N LEU A 144 -7.78 -1.65 5.78
CA LEU A 144 -6.88 -2.07 4.72
C LEU A 144 -5.44 -1.77 5.12
N ILE A 145 -4.56 -2.76 4.92
CA ILE A 145 -3.11 -2.64 5.06
C ILE A 145 -2.51 -2.88 3.68
N HIS A 146 -1.72 -1.94 3.17
CA HIS A 146 -0.87 -2.11 2.00
C HIS A 146 0.58 -2.22 2.44
N ILE A 147 1.26 -3.29 2.04
CA ILE A 147 2.66 -3.59 2.40
C ILE A 147 3.48 -3.54 1.12
N ASP A 148 4.30 -2.49 0.98
CA ASP A 148 5.15 -2.19 -0.18
C ASP A 148 6.40 -1.41 0.27
N GLY A 149 6.93 -1.76 1.46
CA GLY A 149 8.10 -1.13 2.07
C GLY A 149 9.40 -1.79 1.65
N ASN A 150 10.35 -1.93 2.59
CA ASN A 150 11.60 -2.66 2.37
C ASN A 150 11.34 -4.16 2.20
N HIS A 151 11.88 -4.76 1.13
CA HIS A 151 11.59 -6.15 0.73
C HIS A 151 12.58 -7.18 1.28
N ASP A 152 13.47 -6.81 2.21
CA ASP A 152 14.25 -7.81 2.94
C ASP A 152 13.34 -8.69 3.78
N THR A 153 13.58 -9.99 3.78
CA THR A 153 12.69 -11.01 4.37
C THR A 153 12.24 -10.68 5.79
N GLN A 154 13.18 -10.22 6.62
CA GLN A 154 12.86 -9.90 8.01
C GLN A 154 11.96 -8.66 8.10
N ARG A 155 12.20 -7.63 7.26
CA ARG A 155 11.43 -6.39 7.25
C ARG A 155 9.98 -6.64 6.86
N VAL A 156 9.75 -7.33 5.75
CA VAL A 156 8.38 -7.67 5.29
C VAL A 156 7.67 -8.58 6.30
N MET A 157 8.38 -9.53 6.91
CA MET A 157 7.81 -10.38 7.95
C MET A 157 7.43 -9.61 9.21
N ASP A 158 8.22 -8.61 9.58
CA ASP A 158 7.93 -7.74 10.72
C ASP A 158 6.72 -6.85 10.43
N ASP A 159 6.57 -6.31 9.22
CA ASP A 159 5.37 -5.58 8.83
C ASP A 159 4.12 -6.45 8.97
N VAL A 160 4.14 -7.68 8.47
CA VAL A 160 3.02 -8.62 8.65
C VAL A 160 2.75 -8.89 10.13
N ARG A 161 3.78 -9.19 10.93
CA ARG A 161 3.62 -9.52 12.36
C ARG A 161 3.07 -8.38 13.19
N LEU A 162 3.52 -7.16 12.92
CA LEU A 162 3.18 -5.97 13.68
C LEU A 162 1.80 -5.41 13.31
N TYR A 163 1.48 -5.38 12.02
CA TYR A 163 0.27 -4.70 11.54
C TYR A 163 -0.94 -5.65 11.41
N LEU A 164 -0.75 -6.93 11.09
CA LEU A 164 -1.87 -7.88 10.93
C LEU A 164 -2.74 -8.03 12.19
N PRO A 165 -2.22 -8.00 13.44
CA PRO A 165 -3.04 -8.00 14.64
C PRO A 165 -3.97 -6.79 14.77
N ARG A 166 -3.63 -5.67 14.13
CA ARG A 166 -4.42 -4.44 14.06
C ARG A 166 -5.41 -4.40 12.89
N LEU A 167 -5.47 -5.44 12.07
CA LEU A 167 -6.46 -5.52 11.00
C LEU A 167 -7.84 -5.89 11.56
N ASN A 168 -8.84 -5.07 11.26
CA ASN A 168 -10.24 -5.32 11.60
C ASN A 168 -10.75 -6.64 10.99
N ASN A 169 -11.81 -7.21 11.58
CA ASN A 169 -12.57 -8.27 10.92
C ASN A 169 -13.12 -7.74 9.59
N ASN A 170 -13.08 -8.56 8.55
CA ASN A 170 -13.40 -8.20 7.17
C ASN A 170 -12.46 -7.15 6.54
N GLY A 171 -11.30 -6.91 7.13
CA GLY A 171 -10.27 -6.06 6.56
C GLY A 171 -9.46 -6.74 5.47
N PHE A 172 -8.75 -5.94 4.69
CA PHE A 172 -7.94 -6.37 3.55
C PHE A 172 -6.46 -6.19 3.81
N VAL A 173 -5.63 -7.08 3.25
CA VAL A 173 -4.19 -6.88 3.11
C VAL A 173 -3.85 -6.93 1.62
N ILE A 174 -3.06 -5.98 1.17
CA ILE A 174 -2.41 -6.01 -0.15
C ILE A 174 -0.92 -6.08 0.12
N ILE A 175 -0.25 -7.05 -0.48
CA ILE A 175 1.20 -7.22 -0.38
C ILE A 175 1.81 -7.24 -1.77
N ASP A 176 2.86 -6.47 -1.96
CA ASP A 176 3.57 -6.32 -3.23
C ASP A 176 4.77 -7.26 -3.34
N ASP A 177 5.34 -7.33 -4.55
CA ASP A 177 6.54 -8.06 -4.91
C ASP A 177 6.54 -9.55 -4.50
N ILE A 178 5.37 -10.19 -4.61
CA ILE A 178 5.16 -11.59 -4.20
C ILE A 178 5.97 -12.62 -5.01
N SER A 179 6.52 -12.21 -6.15
CA SER A 179 7.46 -13.04 -6.93
C SER A 179 8.88 -13.06 -6.32
N TRP A 180 9.21 -12.10 -5.45
CA TRP A 180 10.53 -12.01 -4.84
C TRP A 180 10.70 -13.08 -3.76
N ASP A 181 11.84 -13.79 -3.80
CA ASP A 181 12.12 -14.87 -2.87
C ASP A 181 12.10 -14.39 -1.40
N SER A 182 12.50 -13.15 -1.16
CA SER A 182 12.48 -12.51 0.17
C SER A 182 11.06 -12.22 0.68
N VAL A 183 10.09 -12.00 -0.19
CA VAL A 183 8.69 -11.70 0.18
C VAL A 183 7.85 -12.98 0.34
N LYS A 184 8.25 -14.09 -0.28
CA LYS A 184 7.49 -15.38 -0.22
C LYS A 184 7.15 -15.84 1.19
N PRO A 185 8.00 -15.71 2.23
CA PRO A 185 7.63 -16.10 3.59
C PRO A 185 6.45 -15.28 4.14
N ALA A 186 6.41 -13.98 3.90
CA ALA A 186 5.32 -13.10 4.32
C ALA A 186 4.02 -13.41 3.56
N TYR A 187 4.10 -13.63 2.23
CA TYR A 187 2.99 -14.09 1.42
C TYR A 187 2.41 -15.43 1.97
N ALA A 188 3.27 -16.40 2.27
CA ALA A 188 2.84 -17.70 2.81
C ALA A 188 2.17 -17.56 4.19
N ALA A 189 2.68 -16.66 5.06
CA ALA A 189 2.08 -16.38 6.36
C ALA A 189 0.67 -15.79 6.21
N LEU A 190 0.48 -14.83 5.31
CA LEU A 190 -0.85 -14.27 5.00
C LEU A 190 -1.78 -15.34 4.41
N HIS A 191 -1.28 -16.16 3.48
CA HIS A 191 -2.07 -17.23 2.85
C HIS A 191 -2.53 -18.29 3.85
N SER A 192 -1.81 -18.50 4.95
CA SER A 192 -2.19 -19.46 6.00
C SER A 192 -3.30 -18.96 6.92
N THR A 193 -3.50 -17.64 7.00
CA THR A 193 -4.40 -16.99 7.99
C THR A 193 -5.57 -16.24 7.38
N MET A 194 -5.50 -15.93 6.07
CA MET A 194 -6.49 -15.12 5.36
C MET A 194 -6.91 -15.78 4.05
N SER A 195 -8.04 -15.36 3.51
CA SER A 195 -8.51 -15.81 2.20
C SER A 195 -7.83 -15.02 1.09
N LEU A 196 -7.08 -15.71 0.21
CA LEU A 196 -6.57 -15.10 -1.03
C LEU A 196 -7.75 -14.78 -1.95
N ILE A 197 -7.94 -13.50 -2.26
CA ILE A 197 -9.01 -13.01 -3.14
C ILE A 197 -8.51 -12.81 -4.56
N PHE A 198 -7.33 -12.25 -4.70
CA PHE A 198 -6.83 -11.83 -5.98
C PHE A 198 -5.30 -11.90 -6.00
N GLU A 199 -4.80 -12.43 -7.07
CA GLU A 199 -3.38 -12.44 -7.43
C GLU A 199 -3.32 -12.17 -8.93
N ARG A 200 -2.54 -11.20 -9.36
CA ARG A 200 -2.49 -10.82 -10.76
C ARG A 200 -1.13 -11.16 -11.36
N PRO A 201 -1.06 -12.16 -12.23
CA PRO A 201 0.14 -12.45 -12.99
C PRO A 201 0.61 -11.20 -13.74
N GLY A 202 1.88 -10.84 -13.59
CA GLY A 202 2.52 -9.69 -14.24
C GLY A 202 2.33 -8.32 -13.55
N GLN A 203 1.62 -8.26 -12.42
CA GLN A 203 1.54 -7.03 -11.59
C GLN A 203 2.07 -7.22 -10.18
N ASP A 204 2.56 -8.38 -9.88
CA ASP A 204 3.36 -8.79 -8.73
C ASP A 204 2.82 -8.42 -7.35
N TYR A 205 1.48 -8.44 -7.18
CA TYR A 205 0.85 -8.23 -5.89
C TYR A 205 -0.31 -9.19 -5.63
N ALA A 206 -0.64 -9.40 -4.35
CA ALA A 206 -1.78 -10.20 -3.92
C ALA A 206 -2.69 -9.43 -2.96
N VAL A 207 -3.98 -9.79 -2.98
CA VAL A 207 -5.01 -9.23 -2.10
C VAL A 207 -5.60 -10.34 -1.25
N PHE A 208 -5.53 -10.16 0.06
CA PHE A 208 -6.10 -11.05 1.06
C PHE A 208 -7.27 -10.39 1.79
N TRP A 209 -8.24 -11.20 2.22
CA TRP A 209 -9.40 -10.75 2.98
C TRP A 209 -9.57 -11.58 4.25
N LYS A 210 -9.62 -10.91 5.40
CA LYS A 210 -9.76 -11.54 6.72
C LYS A 210 -11.23 -11.92 6.97
N ASN A 211 -11.46 -13.16 7.39
CA ASN A 211 -12.77 -13.66 7.82
C ASN A 211 -13.92 -13.52 6.77
N SER A 212 -13.60 -13.42 5.49
CA SER A 212 -14.60 -13.37 4.44
C SER A 212 -15.33 -14.70 4.27
N SER A 213 -16.63 -14.65 3.96
CA SER A 213 -17.35 -15.85 3.60
C SER A 213 -16.97 -16.39 2.20
N ARG A 214 -17.17 -17.68 1.97
CA ARG A 214 -16.89 -18.28 0.66
C ARG A 214 -17.68 -17.62 -0.48
N PHE A 215 -18.90 -17.19 -0.21
CA PHE A 215 -19.75 -16.52 -1.20
C PHE A 215 -19.22 -15.11 -1.54
N GLU A 216 -18.91 -14.32 -0.53
CA GLU A 216 -18.33 -12.99 -0.71
C GLU A 216 -17.02 -13.04 -1.48
N ASN A 217 -16.15 -14.02 -1.19
CA ASN A 217 -14.91 -14.25 -1.91
C ASN A 217 -15.15 -14.50 -3.40
N ILE A 218 -16.13 -15.35 -3.76
CA ILE A 218 -16.46 -15.64 -5.16
C ILE A 218 -16.94 -14.38 -5.87
N VAL A 219 -17.84 -13.63 -5.24
CA VAL A 219 -18.39 -12.39 -5.80
C VAL A 219 -17.28 -11.35 -6.01
N LEU A 220 -16.42 -11.14 -5.01
CA LEU A 220 -15.35 -10.16 -5.12
C LEU A 220 -14.30 -10.59 -6.16
N LYS A 221 -13.89 -11.84 -6.17
CA LYS A 221 -12.99 -12.40 -7.21
C LYS A 221 -13.51 -12.15 -8.62
N PHE A 222 -14.82 -12.31 -8.84
CA PHE A 222 -15.43 -12.04 -10.12
C PHE A 222 -15.36 -10.54 -10.47
N ILE A 223 -15.72 -9.66 -9.55
CA ILE A 223 -15.70 -8.20 -9.77
C ILE A 223 -14.28 -7.70 -10.06
N LEU A 224 -13.28 -8.14 -9.29
CA LEU A 224 -11.90 -7.68 -9.43
C LEU A 224 -11.27 -8.06 -10.78
N LYS A 225 -11.76 -9.12 -11.46
CA LYS A 225 -11.36 -9.42 -12.84
C LYS A 225 -11.67 -8.30 -13.83
N PHE A 226 -12.63 -7.44 -13.53
CA PHE A 226 -13.04 -6.33 -14.39
C PHE A 226 -12.51 -4.97 -13.94
N VAL A 227 -12.30 -4.77 -12.64
CA VAL A 227 -11.80 -3.50 -12.07
C VAL A 227 -10.37 -3.20 -12.54
N GLY A 228 -9.59 -4.21 -12.76
CA GLY A 228 -8.17 -4.08 -13.12
C GLY A 228 -7.83 -4.35 -14.59
N ARG A 229 -8.79 -4.42 -15.51
CA ARG A 229 -8.49 -4.54 -16.95
C ARG A 229 -8.06 -3.17 -17.48
N GLU A 230 -6.81 -3.09 -17.95
CA GLU A 230 -6.31 -2.01 -18.79
C GLU A 230 -6.90 -2.07 -20.19
#